data_11012e73c7476e928933d318eed3f900
#
_entry.id   11012e73c7476e928933d318eed3f900
#
_cell.length_a   1.000
_cell.length_b   1.000
_cell.length_c   1.000
_cell.angle_alpha   90.00
_cell.angle_beta   90.00
_cell.angle_gamma   90.00
#
_symmetry.space_group_name_H-M   'P 1'
#
loop_
_entity.id
_entity.type
_entity.pdbx_description
1 polymer ?
#
loop_
_entity_poly.entity_id
_entity_poly.type
_entity_poly.pdbx_seq_one_letter_code
_entity_poly.pdbx_strand_id
1 'polypeptide(L)'
;TSDYLFHEHEFDDLDLGKKSIQCGRRVDSLKLWLSFKYYGMRGYEERIDKMVSLASYLTKKIKSNPYFELLAKTTYCNVNFRFNPNKELNLDKLNKINLFAREEMYKEGIALFNYCYIDEKLSIRFILANPDVNHSELDHILDTFYQKCIKQI
;
A
#
# COMPACT_ATOMS: atom_id res chain seq x y z
N THR A 1 -15.60 -12.48 36.14
CA THR A 1 -14.40 -13.33 36.07
C THR A 1 -14.47 -14.18 34.83
N SER A 2 -13.36 -14.29 34.09
CA SER A 2 -13.31 -15.05 32.83
C SER A 2 -12.94 -16.50 33.10
N ASP A 3 -13.73 -17.19 33.95
CA ASP A 3 -13.43 -18.51 34.47
C ASP A 3 -13.28 -19.59 33.37
N TYR A 4 -13.80 -19.33 32.16
CA TYR A 4 -13.63 -20.18 30.99
C TYR A 4 -12.27 -20.01 30.29
N LEU A 5 -11.50 -18.95 30.59
CA LEU A 5 -10.23 -18.64 29.96
C LEU A 5 -9.03 -18.92 30.88
N PHE A 6 -9.22 -18.71 32.19
CA PHE A 6 -8.13 -18.77 33.14
C PHE A 6 -8.46 -19.77 34.24
N HIS A 7 -7.78 -20.91 34.21
CA HIS A 7 -7.85 -21.93 35.26
C HIS A 7 -6.60 -21.83 36.14
N GLU A 8 -6.76 -22.05 37.42
CA GLU A 8 -5.62 -22.13 38.34
C GLU A 8 -4.81 -23.40 38.07
N HIS A 9 -3.51 -23.28 37.95
CA HIS A 9 -2.58 -24.38 37.76
C HIS A 9 -1.22 -24.08 38.44
N GLU A 10 -0.39 -25.10 38.58
CA GLU A 10 0.87 -25.05 39.31
C GLU A 10 1.87 -23.99 38.76
N PHE A 11 1.76 -23.65 37.49
CA PHE A 11 2.64 -22.68 36.81
C PHE A 11 1.96 -21.35 36.50
N ASP A 12 1.02 -20.91 37.32
CA ASP A 12 0.24 -19.67 37.14
C ASP A 12 1.12 -18.42 36.97
N ASP A 13 2.28 -18.37 37.62
CA ASP A 13 3.25 -17.28 37.48
C ASP A 13 3.85 -17.17 36.06
N LEU A 14 3.87 -18.26 35.30
CA LEU A 14 4.34 -18.29 33.93
C LEU A 14 3.24 -17.96 32.92
N ASP A 15 1.98 -17.99 33.33
CA ASP A 15 0.85 -17.66 32.48
C ASP A 15 0.75 -16.14 32.27
N LEU A 16 1.16 -15.68 31.07
CA LEU A 16 1.07 -14.30 30.69
C LEU A 16 -0.36 -13.85 30.33
N GLY A 17 -1.29 -14.75 30.17
CA GLY A 17 -2.68 -14.45 29.86
C GLY A 17 -3.34 -13.57 30.90
N LYS A 18 -3.10 -13.86 32.19
CA LYS A 18 -3.60 -13.08 33.34
C LYS A 18 -2.93 -11.69 33.46
N LYS A 19 -1.74 -11.50 32.86
CA LYS A 19 -0.94 -10.27 32.94
C LYS A 19 -1.11 -9.39 31.69
N SER A 20 -1.90 -9.81 30.73
CA SER A 20 -2.11 -9.12 29.43
C SER A 20 -3.57 -8.71 29.26
N ILE A 21 -3.80 -7.55 28.63
CA ILE A 21 -5.14 -7.08 28.27
C ILE A 21 -5.72 -7.91 27.11
N GLN A 22 -4.86 -8.58 26.33
CA GLN A 22 -5.23 -9.37 25.16
C GLN A 22 -5.08 -10.85 25.48
N CYS A 23 -6.11 -11.63 25.15
CA CYS A 23 -6.04 -13.08 25.13
C CYS A 23 -5.07 -13.59 24.03
N GLY A 24 -5.31 -14.71 23.42
CA GLY A 24 -4.44 -15.24 22.36
C GLY A 24 -4.15 -14.25 21.25
N ARG A 25 -2.86 -14.06 20.91
CA ARG A 25 -2.41 -13.16 19.84
C ARG A 25 -1.20 -13.75 19.11
N ARG A 26 -0.98 -13.28 17.88
CA ARG A 26 0.21 -13.65 17.11
C ARG A 26 1.47 -13.05 17.76
N VAL A 27 2.56 -13.80 17.69
CA VAL A 27 3.87 -13.35 18.21
C VAL A 27 4.54 -12.43 17.19
N ASP A 28 4.06 -11.19 17.08
CA ASP A 28 4.56 -10.22 16.10
C ASP A 28 5.98 -9.73 16.45
N SER A 29 6.32 -9.69 17.73
CA SER A 29 7.68 -9.39 18.19
C SER A 29 8.73 -10.38 17.66
N LEU A 30 8.37 -11.67 17.56
CA LEU A 30 9.25 -12.68 16.97
C LEU A 30 9.50 -12.42 15.47
N LYS A 31 8.47 -12.02 14.72
CA LYS A 31 8.60 -11.68 13.30
C LYS A 31 9.56 -10.50 13.13
N LEU A 32 9.40 -9.45 13.94
CA LEU A 32 10.28 -8.30 13.91
C LEU A 32 11.72 -8.69 14.28
N TRP A 33 11.90 -9.47 15.35
CA TRP A 33 13.22 -9.93 15.78
C TRP A 33 13.91 -10.77 14.70
N LEU A 34 13.21 -11.72 14.08
CA LEU A 34 13.74 -12.54 12.98
C LEU A 34 14.14 -11.69 11.79
N SER A 35 13.32 -10.72 11.42
CA SER A 35 13.64 -9.84 10.29
C SER A 35 14.83 -8.92 10.59
N PHE A 36 14.99 -8.42 11.82
CA PHE A 36 16.20 -7.71 12.22
C PHE A 36 17.44 -8.62 12.25
N LYS A 37 17.28 -9.89 12.67
CA LYS A 37 18.41 -10.85 12.61
C LYS A 37 18.83 -11.16 11.17
N TYR A 38 17.87 -11.23 10.25
CA TYR A 38 18.12 -11.57 8.85
C TYR A 38 18.74 -10.38 8.07
N TYR A 39 18.11 -9.20 8.15
CA TYR A 39 18.54 -8.02 7.37
C TYR A 39 19.57 -7.17 8.09
N GLY A 40 19.58 -7.14 9.42
CA GLY A 40 20.34 -6.19 10.22
C GLY A 40 19.82 -4.75 10.06
N MET A 41 20.39 -3.81 10.77
CA MET A 41 20.05 -2.38 10.67
C MET A 41 20.32 -1.82 9.27
N ARG A 42 21.47 -2.16 8.70
CA ARG A 42 21.86 -1.71 7.37
C ARG A 42 20.93 -2.22 6.27
N GLY A 43 20.54 -3.50 6.33
CA GLY A 43 19.61 -4.05 5.37
C GLY A 43 18.21 -3.41 5.45
N TYR A 44 17.78 -3.00 6.65
CA TYR A 44 16.55 -2.20 6.80
C TYR A 44 16.69 -0.81 6.18
N GLU A 45 17.78 -0.12 6.44
CA GLU A 45 18.09 1.19 5.85
C GLU A 45 18.05 1.14 4.31
N GLU A 46 18.79 0.21 3.71
CA GLU A 46 18.85 0.01 2.26
C GLU A 46 17.46 -0.27 1.65
N ARG A 47 16.62 -1.07 2.32
CA ARG A 47 15.26 -1.38 1.87
C ARG A 47 14.33 -0.16 1.97
N ILE A 48 14.42 0.61 3.04
CA ILE A 48 13.61 1.81 3.23
C ILE A 48 14.00 2.87 2.19
N ASP A 49 15.29 3.11 2.00
CA ASP A 49 15.79 4.08 1.02
C ASP A 49 15.38 3.71 -0.40
N LYS A 50 15.42 2.42 -0.74
CA LYS A 50 14.94 1.93 -2.03
C LYS A 50 13.44 2.20 -2.22
N MET A 51 12.59 1.93 -1.22
CA MET A 51 11.14 2.20 -1.31
C MET A 51 10.87 3.70 -1.51
N VAL A 52 11.57 4.58 -0.78
CA VAL A 52 11.45 6.04 -0.93
C VAL A 52 11.94 6.50 -2.31
N SER A 53 13.02 5.92 -2.81
CA SER A 53 13.53 6.19 -4.16
C SER A 53 12.53 5.79 -5.25
N LEU A 54 11.92 4.62 -5.13
CA LEU A 54 10.86 4.15 -6.05
C LEU A 54 9.63 5.07 -6.01
N ALA A 55 9.22 5.54 -4.82
CA ALA A 55 8.12 6.50 -4.68
C ALA A 55 8.44 7.85 -5.35
N SER A 56 9.68 8.30 -5.22
CA SER A 56 10.18 9.52 -5.89
C SER A 56 10.19 9.35 -7.41
N TYR A 57 10.63 8.20 -7.90
CA TYR A 57 10.60 7.85 -9.32
C TYR A 57 9.17 7.86 -9.88
N LEU A 58 8.26 7.12 -9.25
CA LEU A 58 6.85 7.06 -9.65
C LEU A 58 6.21 8.46 -9.63
N THR A 59 6.49 9.25 -8.62
CA THR A 59 6.00 10.63 -8.51
C THR A 59 6.46 11.50 -9.69
N LYS A 60 7.73 11.38 -10.10
CA LYS A 60 8.25 12.10 -11.28
C LYS A 60 7.55 11.65 -12.56
N LYS A 61 7.36 10.34 -12.74
CA LYS A 61 6.64 9.79 -13.91
C LYS A 61 5.21 10.30 -13.98
N ILE A 62 4.48 10.28 -12.88
CA ILE A 62 3.11 10.80 -12.81
C ILE A 62 3.09 12.31 -13.15
N LYS A 63 3.99 13.11 -12.59
CA LYS A 63 4.06 14.56 -12.86
C LYS A 63 4.40 14.89 -14.32
N SER A 64 5.22 14.08 -14.98
CA SER A 64 5.61 14.28 -16.38
C SER A 64 4.57 13.80 -17.37
N ASN A 65 3.57 13.03 -16.94
CA ASN A 65 2.55 12.48 -17.80
C ASN A 65 1.27 13.34 -17.75
N PRO A 66 0.81 13.94 -18.87
CA PRO A 66 -0.34 14.84 -18.90
C PRO A 66 -1.67 14.17 -18.58
N TYR A 67 -1.71 12.85 -18.57
CA TYR A 67 -2.91 12.06 -18.30
C TYR A 67 -3.10 11.72 -16.82
N PHE A 68 -2.14 12.08 -15.98
CA PHE A 68 -2.21 11.81 -14.54
C PHE A 68 -2.18 13.06 -13.71
N GLU A 69 -2.83 13.02 -12.57
CA GLU A 69 -2.87 14.08 -11.58
C GLU A 69 -2.44 13.55 -10.23
N LEU A 70 -1.44 14.17 -9.58
CA LEU A 70 -1.15 13.92 -8.18
C LEU A 70 -2.18 14.66 -7.33
N LEU A 71 -2.86 13.94 -6.43
CA LEU A 71 -3.87 14.51 -5.53
C LEU A 71 -3.32 14.93 -4.17
N ALA A 72 -2.14 14.42 -3.80
CA ALA A 72 -1.45 14.82 -2.58
C ALA A 72 0.07 14.79 -2.75
N LYS A 73 0.76 15.51 -1.88
CA LYS A 73 2.23 15.42 -1.80
C LYS A 73 2.62 14.01 -1.42
N THR A 74 3.56 13.42 -2.15
CA THR A 74 4.13 12.12 -1.83
C THR A 74 4.79 12.16 -0.45
N THR A 75 4.44 11.20 0.40
CA THR A 75 4.99 11.06 1.75
C THR A 75 5.55 9.65 1.89
N TYR A 76 6.85 9.52 2.15
CA TYR A 76 7.58 8.25 2.16
C TYR A 76 7.31 7.44 0.90
N CYS A 77 6.71 6.25 1.05
CA CYS A 77 6.38 5.32 -0.03
C CYS A 77 4.92 5.43 -0.51
N ASN A 78 4.15 6.44 -0.07
CA ASN A 78 2.74 6.61 -0.41
C ASN A 78 2.57 7.65 -1.51
N VAL A 79 2.08 7.23 -2.68
CA VAL A 79 1.81 8.07 -3.84
C VAL A 79 0.32 8.05 -4.14
N ASN A 80 -0.32 9.21 -4.05
CA ASN A 80 -1.75 9.39 -4.29
C ASN A 80 -1.95 10.08 -5.63
N PHE A 81 -2.55 9.40 -6.59
CA PHE A 81 -2.77 9.92 -7.92
C PHE A 81 -4.07 9.42 -8.53
N ARG A 82 -4.46 10.01 -9.64
CA ARG A 82 -5.55 9.51 -10.48
C ARG A 82 -5.25 9.73 -11.96
N PHE A 83 -5.91 8.97 -12.80
CA PHE A 83 -6.03 9.28 -14.21
C PHE A 83 -6.98 10.47 -14.38
N ASN A 84 -6.53 11.49 -15.10
CA ASN A 84 -7.29 12.71 -15.42
C ASN A 84 -6.80 13.30 -16.75
N PRO A 85 -7.20 12.73 -17.90
CA PRO A 85 -6.67 13.09 -19.21
C PRO A 85 -7.20 14.44 -19.71
N ASN A 86 -8.36 14.86 -19.20
CA ASN A 86 -9.03 16.09 -19.65
C ASN A 86 -9.87 16.67 -18.51
N LYS A 87 -9.74 17.98 -18.30
CA LYS A 87 -10.49 18.71 -17.26
C LYS A 87 -12.01 18.77 -17.53
N GLU A 88 -12.44 18.40 -18.74
CA GLU A 88 -13.85 18.42 -19.15
C GLU A 88 -14.65 17.19 -18.72
N LEU A 89 -13.99 16.11 -18.27
CA LEU A 89 -14.69 14.94 -17.77
C LEU A 89 -15.31 15.23 -16.39
N ASN A 90 -16.57 14.88 -16.27
CA ASN A 90 -17.27 15.01 -15.01
C ASN A 90 -16.62 14.12 -13.93
N LEU A 91 -16.64 14.59 -12.68
CA LEU A 91 -15.99 13.96 -11.54
C LEU A 91 -16.43 12.51 -11.33
N ASP A 92 -17.75 12.24 -11.43
CA ASP A 92 -18.28 10.90 -11.24
C ASP A 92 -17.80 9.92 -12.32
N LYS A 93 -17.70 10.39 -13.57
CA LYS A 93 -17.16 9.57 -14.66
C LYS A 93 -15.67 9.28 -14.43
N LEU A 94 -14.88 10.28 -14.01
CA LEU A 94 -13.47 10.08 -13.68
C LEU A 94 -13.27 9.11 -12.52
N ASN A 95 -14.08 9.22 -11.47
CA ASN A 95 -14.02 8.31 -10.34
C ASN A 95 -14.33 6.86 -10.78
N LYS A 96 -15.34 6.66 -11.61
CA LYS A 96 -15.72 5.34 -12.15
C LYS A 96 -14.61 4.75 -13.03
N ILE A 97 -13.98 5.54 -13.90
CA ILE A 97 -12.88 5.11 -14.76
C ILE A 97 -11.69 4.62 -13.93
N ASN A 98 -11.28 5.40 -12.92
CA ASN A 98 -10.16 5.05 -12.05
C ASN A 98 -10.45 3.79 -11.22
N LEU A 99 -11.67 3.67 -10.69
CA LEU A 99 -12.09 2.49 -9.94
C LEU A 99 -12.11 1.25 -10.83
N PHE A 100 -12.68 1.34 -12.04
CA PHE A 100 -12.71 0.26 -13.01
C PHE A 100 -11.30 -0.23 -13.36
N ALA A 101 -10.40 0.69 -13.70
CA ALA A 101 -9.02 0.34 -14.06
C ALA A 101 -8.30 -0.37 -12.89
N ARG A 102 -8.50 0.11 -11.67
CA ARG A 102 -7.98 -0.51 -10.45
C ARG A 102 -8.50 -1.95 -10.27
N GLU A 103 -9.80 -2.16 -10.47
CA GLU A 103 -10.42 -3.49 -10.31
C GLU A 103 -9.94 -4.48 -11.37
N GLU A 104 -9.79 -4.03 -12.61
CA GLU A 104 -9.27 -4.87 -13.69
C GLU A 104 -7.81 -5.28 -13.45
N MET A 105 -6.97 -4.36 -12.95
CA MET A 105 -5.59 -4.70 -12.59
C MET A 105 -5.52 -5.71 -11.46
N TYR A 106 -6.43 -5.62 -10.51
CA TYR A 106 -6.56 -6.60 -9.42
C TYR A 106 -6.98 -7.98 -9.95
N LYS A 107 -8.03 -8.04 -10.79
CA LYS A 107 -8.54 -9.30 -11.38
C LYS A 107 -7.49 -10.01 -12.23
N GLU A 108 -6.70 -9.25 -12.96
CA GLU A 108 -5.62 -9.78 -13.81
C GLU A 108 -4.33 -10.10 -13.04
N GLY A 109 -4.29 -9.83 -11.73
CA GLY A 109 -3.13 -10.10 -10.88
C GLY A 109 -1.92 -9.22 -11.16
N ILE A 110 -2.10 -8.07 -11.84
CA ILE A 110 -1.01 -7.17 -12.23
C ILE A 110 -0.56 -6.33 -11.04
N ALA A 111 -1.51 -5.71 -10.33
CA ALA A 111 -1.21 -4.91 -9.15
C ALA A 111 -2.43 -4.80 -8.23
N LEU A 112 -2.15 -4.76 -6.92
CA LEU A 112 -3.15 -4.50 -5.89
C LEU A 112 -2.97 -3.09 -5.35
N PHE A 113 -3.80 -2.17 -5.81
CA PHE A 113 -3.89 -0.82 -5.25
C PHE A 113 -5.03 -0.73 -4.26
N ASN A 114 -4.84 0.10 -3.25
CA ASN A 114 -5.96 0.63 -2.49
C ASN A 114 -6.40 1.98 -3.09
N TYR A 115 -7.51 2.51 -2.65
CA TYR A 115 -7.97 3.83 -3.04
C TYR A 115 -8.53 4.58 -1.83
N CYS A 116 -8.61 5.89 -1.94
CA CYS A 116 -9.26 6.77 -0.98
C CYS A 116 -9.91 7.93 -1.72
N TYR A 117 -10.67 8.73 -1.01
CA TYR A 117 -11.19 9.99 -1.55
C TYR A 117 -10.42 11.16 -0.93
N ILE A 118 -10.01 12.10 -1.78
CA ILE A 118 -9.38 13.38 -1.41
C ILE A 118 -10.21 14.46 -2.08
N ASP A 119 -10.90 15.28 -1.31
CA ASP A 119 -11.82 16.32 -1.82
C ASP A 119 -12.80 15.76 -2.87
N GLU A 120 -13.51 14.69 -2.53
CA GLU A 120 -14.46 13.95 -3.37
C GLU A 120 -13.85 13.27 -4.61
N LYS A 121 -12.56 13.46 -4.87
CA LYS A 121 -11.83 12.84 -5.98
C LYS A 121 -11.31 11.47 -5.56
N LEU A 122 -11.67 10.43 -6.31
CA LEU A 122 -11.09 9.11 -6.12
C LEU A 122 -9.59 9.17 -6.43
N SER A 123 -8.78 8.81 -5.47
CA SER A 123 -7.34 8.69 -5.54
C SER A 123 -6.91 7.23 -5.50
N ILE A 124 -6.14 6.79 -6.46
CA ILE A 124 -5.38 5.56 -6.35
C ILE A 124 -4.29 5.76 -5.30
N ARG A 125 -4.31 4.93 -4.28
CA ARG A 125 -3.33 4.94 -3.22
C ARG A 125 -2.29 3.86 -3.49
N PHE A 126 -1.18 4.26 -4.11
CA PHE A 126 -0.08 3.36 -4.41
C PHE A 126 0.96 3.42 -3.29
N ILE A 127 1.05 2.34 -2.52
CA ILE A 127 2.04 2.20 -1.45
C ILE A 127 3.15 1.28 -1.94
N LEU A 128 4.35 1.83 -2.10
CA LEU A 128 5.55 1.11 -2.51
C LEU A 128 6.20 0.45 -1.30
N ALA A 129 5.58 -0.63 -0.81
CA ALA A 129 6.03 -1.37 0.37
C ALA A 129 6.92 -2.58 0.02
N ASN A 130 7.05 -2.92 -1.26
CA ASN A 130 7.92 -3.98 -1.73
C ASN A 130 9.21 -3.39 -2.32
N PRO A 131 10.37 -3.55 -1.65
CA PRO A 131 11.64 -3.05 -2.16
C PRO A 131 12.20 -3.88 -3.33
N ASP A 132 11.64 -5.05 -3.62
CA ASP A 132 12.11 -5.90 -4.71
C ASP A 132 11.57 -5.46 -6.09
N VAL A 133 10.59 -4.55 -6.11
CA VAL A 133 10.08 -3.91 -7.32
C VAL A 133 11.17 -3.04 -7.96
N ASN A 134 11.20 -3.01 -9.29
CA ASN A 134 12.11 -2.20 -10.08
C ASN A 134 11.38 -1.11 -10.91
N HIS A 135 12.12 -0.23 -11.55
CA HIS A 135 11.57 0.87 -12.35
C HIS A 135 10.76 0.38 -13.55
N SER A 136 11.21 -0.68 -14.23
CA SER A 136 10.50 -1.25 -15.40
C SER A 136 9.14 -1.81 -15.02
N GLU A 137 9.03 -2.45 -13.86
CA GLU A 137 7.75 -2.93 -13.34
C GLU A 137 6.81 -1.78 -13.00
N LEU A 138 7.32 -0.69 -12.40
CA LEU A 138 6.51 0.50 -12.14
C LEU A 138 6.03 1.17 -13.43
N ASP A 139 6.87 1.25 -14.45
CA ASP A 139 6.49 1.76 -15.75
C ASP A 139 5.39 0.89 -16.39
N HIS A 140 5.57 -0.44 -16.37
CA HIS A 140 4.57 -1.38 -16.88
C HIS A 140 3.22 -1.26 -16.15
N ILE A 141 3.25 -1.15 -14.82
CA ILE A 141 2.05 -0.97 -14.01
C ILE A 141 1.34 0.33 -14.38
N LEU A 142 2.07 1.44 -14.49
CA LEU A 142 1.50 2.75 -14.82
C LEU A 142 0.93 2.78 -16.25
N ASP A 143 1.64 2.21 -17.21
CA ASP A 143 1.19 2.10 -18.60
C ASP A 143 -0.04 1.22 -18.73
N THR A 144 -0.07 0.09 -18.04
CA THR A 144 -1.24 -0.80 -18.03
C THR A 144 -2.46 -0.12 -17.41
N PHE A 145 -2.27 0.59 -16.30
CA PHE A 145 -3.34 1.38 -15.68
C PHE A 145 -3.88 2.44 -16.65
N TYR A 146 -3.00 3.16 -17.33
CA TYR A 146 -3.36 4.13 -18.36
C TYR A 146 -4.20 3.47 -19.48
N GLN A 147 -3.75 2.34 -20.02
CA GLN A 147 -4.46 1.64 -21.10
C GLN A 147 -5.87 1.20 -20.69
N LYS A 148 -6.05 0.78 -19.43
CA LYS A 148 -7.36 0.40 -18.92
C LYS A 148 -8.28 1.61 -18.75
N CYS A 149 -7.74 2.75 -18.32
CA CYS A 149 -8.49 3.99 -18.19
C CYS A 149 -8.95 4.52 -19.57
N ILE A 150 -8.06 4.54 -20.56
CA ILE A 150 -8.35 5.05 -21.91
C ILE A 150 -9.48 4.27 -22.60
N LYS A 151 -9.57 2.97 -22.36
CA LYS A 151 -10.63 2.12 -22.93
C LYS A 151 -12.04 2.48 -22.41
N GLN A 152 -12.14 3.32 -21.37
CA GLN A 152 -13.42 3.72 -20.74
C GLN A 152 -13.85 5.15 -21.12
N ILE A 153 -13.08 5.86 -21.92
CA ILE A 153 -13.42 7.19 -22.44
C ILE A 153 -14.23 7.06 -23.73
#